data_651704902d141fbba0bb9caf9faafed5
#
_entry.id   651704902d141fbba0bb9caf9faafed5
#
_cell.length_a   1.000
_cell.length_b   1.000
_cell.length_c   1.000
_cell.angle_alpha   90.00
_cell.angle_beta   90.00
_cell.angle_gamma   90.00
#
_symmetry.space_group_name_H-M   'P 1'
#
loop_
_entity.id
_entity.type
_entity.pdbx_description
1 polymer ?
#
loop_
_entity_poly.entity_id
_entity_poly.type
_entity_poly.pdbx_seq_one_letter_code
_entity_poly.pdbx_strand_id
1 'polypeptide(L)'
;MSISCTQEAGLTAAEYVACVGQSALGPTRPLANTARVQAFLDESNLVITARDGDGTLVGLFRGMTDWHWVSYCADLAVVETHQGQGIGGMLMDKAGEILGPGVSIILLALPGAEGFYRKIGLTNTNTGFYRDRTDRS
;
A
#
# COMPACT_ATOMS: atom_id res chain seq x y z
N MET A 1 17.20 5.23 13.06
CA MET A 1 16.15 4.25 13.36
C MET A 1 16.03 3.24 12.26
N SER A 2 16.03 1.96 12.59
CA SER A 2 15.92 0.94 11.56
C SER A 2 14.47 0.64 11.24
N ILE A 3 14.19 0.52 9.94
CA ILE A 3 12.87 0.16 9.42
C ILE A 3 13.01 -1.21 8.76
N SER A 4 12.10 -2.13 9.10
CA SER A 4 12.05 -3.46 8.49
C SER A 4 10.85 -3.56 7.57
N CYS A 5 11.11 -3.85 6.30
CA CYS A 5 10.07 -4.11 5.30
C CYS A 5 10.01 -5.61 5.04
N THR A 6 8.88 -6.24 5.39
CA THR A 6 8.69 -7.69 5.23
C THR A 6 7.31 -8.00 4.69
N GLN A 7 7.21 -9.11 3.96
CA GLN A 7 5.91 -9.65 3.59
C GLN A 7 5.26 -10.25 4.84
N GLU A 8 4.01 -9.89 5.10
CA GLU A 8 3.34 -10.25 6.33
C GLU A 8 1.90 -10.68 6.05
N ALA A 9 1.57 -11.92 6.41
CA ALA A 9 0.19 -12.38 6.42
C ALA A 9 -0.44 -12.08 7.78
N GLY A 10 -1.76 -11.93 7.81
CA GLY A 10 -2.48 -11.80 9.08
C GLY A 10 -2.47 -10.41 9.68
N LEU A 11 -2.20 -9.37 8.87
CA LEU A 11 -2.34 -7.98 9.34
C LEU A 11 -3.80 -7.76 9.79
N THR A 12 -3.96 -7.20 10.99
CA THR A 12 -5.29 -6.97 11.55
C THR A 12 -5.90 -5.65 11.10
N ALA A 13 -7.23 -5.60 11.08
CA ALA A 13 -7.95 -4.34 10.82
C ALA A 13 -7.51 -3.23 11.78
N ALA A 14 -7.28 -3.56 13.05
CA ALA A 14 -6.86 -2.57 14.05
C ALA A 14 -5.51 -1.93 13.68
N GLU A 15 -4.51 -2.74 13.28
CA GLU A 15 -3.21 -2.21 12.85
C GLU A 15 -3.32 -1.41 11.56
N TYR A 16 -4.09 -1.91 10.60
CA TYR A 16 -4.33 -1.20 9.33
C TYR A 16 -4.97 0.18 9.58
N VAL A 17 -6.03 0.22 10.36
CA VAL A 17 -6.76 1.47 10.65
C VAL A 17 -5.84 2.47 11.37
N ALA A 18 -5.05 2.02 12.34
CA ALA A 18 -4.14 2.89 13.06
C ALA A 18 -3.06 3.48 12.14
N CYS A 19 -2.52 2.69 11.23
CA CYS A 19 -1.49 3.15 10.28
C CYS A 19 -2.07 4.04 9.19
N VAL A 20 -3.07 3.54 8.46
CA VAL A 20 -3.66 4.25 7.32
C VAL A 20 -4.36 5.53 7.76
N GLY A 21 -4.96 5.52 8.95
CA GLY A 21 -5.60 6.71 9.52
C GLY A 21 -4.64 7.87 9.75
N GLN A 22 -3.34 7.59 9.89
CA GLN A 22 -2.29 8.60 10.04
C GLN A 22 -1.56 8.89 8.72
N SER A 23 -2.11 8.46 7.61
CA SER A 23 -1.54 8.66 6.28
C SER A 23 -2.49 9.46 5.39
N ALA A 24 -2.02 9.85 4.21
CA ALA A 24 -2.83 10.55 3.21
C ALA A 24 -4.01 9.71 2.71
N LEU A 25 -3.95 8.39 2.82
CA LEU A 25 -5.03 7.50 2.39
C LEU A 25 -6.22 7.48 3.36
N GLY A 26 -6.04 7.92 4.60
CA GLY A 26 -7.05 7.82 5.65
C GLY A 26 -8.45 8.28 5.23
N PRO A 27 -8.60 9.51 4.69
CA PRO A 27 -9.91 10.01 4.29
C PRO A 27 -10.57 9.24 3.15
N THR A 28 -9.81 8.42 2.42
CA THR A 28 -10.28 7.73 1.21
C THR A 28 -10.65 6.27 1.46
N ARG A 29 -10.41 5.75 2.66
CA ARG A 29 -10.62 4.34 3.00
C ARG A 29 -11.75 4.19 4.03
N PRO A 30 -12.48 3.07 4.02
CA PRO A 30 -13.63 2.87 4.93
C PRO A 30 -13.17 2.45 6.33
N LEU A 31 -12.39 3.29 7.00
CA LEU A 31 -11.74 2.93 8.27
C LEU A 31 -12.72 2.65 9.41
N ALA A 32 -13.92 3.24 9.36
CA ALA A 32 -14.95 2.99 10.37
C ALA A 32 -15.63 1.62 10.20
N ASN A 33 -15.50 1.00 9.03
CA ASN A 33 -16.09 -0.31 8.76
C ASN A 33 -15.00 -1.38 8.91
N THR A 34 -14.72 -1.77 10.15
CA THR A 34 -13.62 -2.70 10.45
C THR A 34 -13.84 -4.09 9.87
N ALA A 35 -15.09 -4.52 9.74
CA ALA A 35 -15.39 -5.81 9.09
C ALA A 35 -15.00 -5.80 7.61
N ARG A 36 -15.28 -4.71 6.90
CA ARG A 36 -14.86 -4.54 5.50
C ARG A 36 -13.35 -4.48 5.39
N VAL A 37 -12.69 -3.74 6.28
CA VAL A 37 -11.22 -3.65 6.31
C VAL A 37 -10.62 -5.03 6.50
N GLN A 38 -11.09 -5.80 7.48
CA GLN A 38 -10.55 -7.15 7.71
C GLN A 38 -10.79 -8.05 6.51
N ALA A 39 -11.97 -7.95 5.89
CA ALA A 39 -12.30 -8.75 4.71
C ALA A 39 -11.34 -8.47 3.54
N PHE A 40 -11.08 -7.19 3.23
CA PHE A 40 -10.16 -6.91 2.11
C PHE A 40 -8.70 -7.21 2.45
N LEU A 41 -8.31 -7.14 3.72
CA LEU A 41 -6.98 -7.60 4.13
C LEU A 41 -6.83 -9.11 3.93
N ASP A 42 -7.84 -9.88 4.34
CA ASP A 42 -7.83 -11.34 4.21
C ASP A 42 -7.75 -11.79 2.75
N GLU A 43 -8.35 -11.02 1.84
CA GLU A 43 -8.34 -11.35 0.40
C GLU A 43 -7.13 -10.79 -0.34
N SER A 44 -6.29 -10.00 0.31
CA SER A 44 -5.08 -9.45 -0.32
C SER A 44 -3.94 -10.46 -0.22
N ASN A 45 -3.38 -10.85 -1.36
CA ASN A 45 -2.34 -11.88 -1.39
C ASN A 45 -0.91 -11.33 -1.43
N LEU A 46 -0.75 -10.00 -1.35
CA LEU A 46 0.55 -9.36 -1.25
C LEU A 46 0.46 -8.17 -0.28
N VAL A 47 0.82 -8.43 0.97
CA VAL A 47 0.86 -7.39 2.01
C VAL A 47 2.29 -7.30 2.53
N ILE A 48 2.84 -6.11 2.51
CA ILE A 48 4.19 -5.82 2.98
C ILE A 48 4.08 -4.75 4.05
N THR A 49 4.74 -4.96 5.18
CA THR A 49 4.71 -4.01 6.29
C THR A 49 6.07 -3.36 6.47
N ALA A 50 6.06 -2.10 6.85
CA ALA A 50 7.23 -1.39 7.34
C ALA A 50 7.04 -1.16 8.83
N ARG A 51 7.94 -1.70 9.63
CA ARG A 51 7.89 -1.58 11.11
C ARG A 51 9.18 -0.93 11.60
N ASP A 52 9.03 -0.11 12.64
CA ASP A 52 10.19 0.49 13.30
C ASP A 52 10.86 -0.49 14.28
N GLY A 53 11.87 -0.01 14.99
CA GLY A 53 12.62 -0.83 15.94
C GLY A 53 11.78 -1.38 17.11
N ASP A 54 10.65 -0.75 17.42
CA ASP A 54 9.73 -1.20 18.45
C ASP A 54 8.62 -2.12 17.92
N GLY A 55 8.65 -2.43 16.63
CA GLY A 55 7.64 -3.25 16.00
C GLY A 55 6.37 -2.49 15.61
N THR A 56 6.34 -1.16 15.75
CA THR A 56 5.20 -0.34 15.37
C THR A 56 5.07 -0.28 13.84
N LEU A 57 3.86 -0.51 13.34
CA LEU A 57 3.57 -0.41 11.91
C LEU A 57 3.58 1.07 11.49
N VAL A 58 4.53 1.44 10.64
CA VAL A 58 4.70 2.83 10.17
C VAL A 58 4.41 2.99 8.69
N GLY A 59 4.24 1.90 7.96
CA GLY A 59 3.86 1.93 6.55
C GLY A 59 3.44 0.55 6.08
N LEU A 60 2.74 0.52 4.95
CA LEU A 60 2.33 -0.74 4.35
C LEU A 60 2.11 -0.60 2.83
N PHE A 61 2.27 -1.72 2.16
CA PHE A 61 1.87 -1.95 0.79
C PHE A 61 0.83 -3.05 0.82
N ARG A 62 -0.32 -2.83 0.21
CA ARG A 62 -1.35 -3.87 0.07
C ARG A 62 -1.69 -4.04 -1.41
N GLY A 63 -1.57 -5.26 -1.91
CA GLY A 63 -1.81 -5.55 -3.30
C GLY A 63 -2.43 -6.92 -3.55
N MET A 64 -2.88 -7.09 -4.77
CA MET A 64 -3.38 -8.34 -5.32
C MET A 64 -2.58 -8.67 -6.57
N THR A 65 -2.20 -9.92 -6.74
CA THR A 65 -1.37 -10.35 -7.86
C THR A 65 -1.71 -11.75 -8.32
N ASP A 66 -1.51 -12.02 -9.62
CA ASP A 66 -1.56 -13.38 -10.17
C ASP A 66 -0.19 -14.09 -10.10
N TRP A 67 0.84 -13.41 -9.62
CA TRP A 67 2.22 -13.90 -9.48
C TRP A 67 2.96 -14.13 -10.79
N HIS A 68 2.32 -13.95 -11.93
CA HIS A 68 2.90 -14.30 -13.24
C HIS A 68 2.92 -13.14 -14.23
N TRP A 69 2.01 -12.19 -14.11
CA TRP A 69 1.86 -11.12 -15.10
C TRP A 69 1.65 -9.74 -14.51
N VAL A 70 0.73 -9.61 -13.55
CA VAL A 70 0.29 -8.31 -13.09
C VAL A 70 0.02 -8.30 -11.58
N SER A 71 0.20 -7.13 -10.98
CA SER A 71 -0.25 -6.84 -9.62
C SER A 71 -0.90 -5.47 -9.58
N TYR A 72 -1.88 -5.31 -8.69
CA TYR A 72 -2.47 -4.01 -8.40
C TYR A 72 -2.11 -3.61 -6.97
N CYS A 73 -1.47 -2.44 -6.83
CA CYS A 73 -1.21 -1.84 -5.53
C CYS A 73 -2.44 -1.03 -5.12
N ALA A 74 -3.21 -1.55 -4.18
CA ALA A 74 -4.40 -0.87 -3.68
C ALA A 74 -4.05 0.20 -2.66
N ASP A 75 -3.06 -0.05 -1.80
CA ASP A 75 -2.61 0.88 -0.77
C ASP A 75 -1.09 0.93 -0.74
N LEU A 76 -0.55 2.14 -0.73
CA LEU A 76 0.82 2.41 -0.33
C LEU A 76 0.75 3.57 0.66
N ALA A 77 0.94 3.28 1.93
CA ALA A 77 0.73 4.24 3.00
C ALA A 77 1.96 4.33 3.90
N VAL A 78 2.32 5.55 4.30
CA VAL A 78 3.34 5.81 5.31
C VAL A 78 2.76 6.84 6.27
N VAL A 79 2.87 6.58 7.58
CA VAL A 79 2.37 7.51 8.59
C VAL A 79 3.09 8.85 8.49
N GLU A 80 2.39 9.95 8.74
CA GLU A 80 2.90 11.31 8.53
C GLU A 80 4.23 11.56 9.23
N THR A 81 4.40 11.05 10.45
CA THR A 81 5.63 11.24 11.24
C THR A 81 6.86 10.58 10.64
N HIS A 82 6.66 9.65 9.70
CA HIS A 82 7.76 8.90 9.06
C HIS A 82 7.89 9.19 7.56
N GLN A 83 7.14 10.14 7.04
CA GLN A 83 7.29 10.55 5.63
C GLN A 83 8.61 11.29 5.40
N GLY A 84 9.08 11.26 4.16
CA GLY A 84 10.35 11.89 3.80
C GLY A 84 11.59 11.10 4.17
N GLN A 85 11.44 9.85 4.60
CA GLN A 85 12.54 8.97 5.00
C GLN A 85 12.78 7.80 4.03
N GLY A 86 12.09 7.79 2.89
CA GLY A 86 12.27 6.76 1.86
C GLY A 86 11.50 5.47 2.10
N ILE A 87 10.60 5.41 3.08
CA ILE A 87 9.88 4.18 3.45
C ILE A 87 8.95 3.74 2.32
N GLY A 88 8.25 4.66 1.66
CA GLY A 88 7.39 4.33 0.52
C GLY A 88 8.16 3.66 -0.61
N GLY A 89 9.36 4.18 -0.91
CA GLY A 89 10.26 3.58 -1.89
C GLY A 89 10.74 2.18 -1.47
N MET A 90 11.07 2.01 -0.19
CA MET A 90 11.47 0.70 0.35
C MET A 90 10.36 -0.34 0.21
N LEU A 91 9.11 0.05 0.50
CA LEU A 91 7.95 -0.83 0.34
C LEU A 91 7.74 -1.24 -1.12
N MET A 92 7.83 -0.28 -2.03
CA MET A 92 7.69 -0.54 -3.48
C MET A 92 8.81 -1.43 -3.99
N ASP A 93 10.05 -1.18 -3.56
CA ASP A 93 11.20 -2.00 -3.94
C ASP A 93 11.03 -3.44 -3.43
N LYS A 94 10.53 -3.60 -2.21
CA LYS A 94 10.27 -4.92 -1.64
C LYS A 94 9.19 -5.67 -2.44
N ALA A 95 8.15 -4.97 -2.85
CA ALA A 95 7.12 -5.56 -3.73
C ALA A 95 7.73 -6.03 -5.04
N GLY A 96 8.54 -5.20 -5.69
CA GLY A 96 9.23 -5.57 -6.92
C GLY A 96 10.15 -6.77 -6.76
N GLU A 97 10.86 -6.85 -5.64
CA GLU A 97 11.72 -7.97 -5.30
C GLU A 97 10.93 -9.28 -5.15
N ILE A 98 9.80 -9.23 -4.41
CA ILE A 98 8.95 -10.41 -4.18
C ILE A 98 8.29 -10.87 -5.47
N LEU A 99 7.78 -9.95 -6.28
CA LEU A 99 7.07 -10.25 -7.52
C LEU A 99 8.01 -10.72 -8.63
N GLY A 100 9.21 -10.17 -8.68
CA GLY A 100 10.17 -10.43 -9.73
C GLY A 100 9.94 -9.61 -10.99
N PRO A 101 10.88 -9.68 -11.96
CA PRO A 101 10.87 -8.79 -13.13
C PRO A 101 9.78 -9.11 -14.17
N GLY A 102 9.10 -10.24 -14.05
CA GLY A 102 8.04 -10.64 -14.97
C GLY A 102 6.65 -10.14 -14.62
N VAL A 103 6.49 -9.43 -13.49
CA VAL A 103 5.18 -8.99 -13.00
C VAL A 103 5.15 -7.46 -12.90
N SER A 104 4.19 -6.83 -13.57
CA SER A 104 4.01 -5.38 -13.48
C SER A 104 3.26 -4.98 -12.22
N ILE A 105 3.53 -3.76 -11.74
CA ILE A 105 2.79 -3.14 -10.63
C ILE A 105 2.02 -1.95 -11.18
N ILE A 106 0.71 -1.97 -10.99
CA ILE A 106 -0.21 -0.92 -11.43
C ILE A 106 -0.87 -0.31 -10.20
N LEU A 107 -1.03 1.00 -10.18
CA LEU A 107 -1.73 1.69 -9.11
C LEU A 107 -2.41 2.96 -9.62
N LEU A 108 -3.35 3.46 -8.82
CA LEU A 108 -3.96 4.76 -9.01
C LEU A 108 -3.47 5.68 -7.89
N ALA A 109 -2.78 6.75 -8.26
CA ALA A 109 -2.25 7.71 -7.30
C ALA A 109 -3.35 8.67 -6.82
N LEU A 110 -3.28 9.09 -5.55
CA LEU A 110 -4.08 10.22 -5.10
C LEU A 110 -3.64 11.49 -5.83
N PRO A 111 -4.55 12.44 -6.05
CA PRO A 111 -4.17 13.74 -6.61
C PRO A 111 -3.01 14.36 -5.80
N GLY A 112 -1.97 14.78 -6.49
CA GLY A 112 -0.78 15.34 -5.88
C GLY A 112 0.32 14.34 -5.54
N ALA A 113 0.07 13.04 -5.66
CA ALA A 113 1.07 12.01 -5.35
C ALA A 113 1.89 11.58 -6.58
N GLU A 114 1.60 12.08 -7.77
CA GLU A 114 2.27 11.67 -9.01
C GLU A 114 3.77 11.88 -8.95
N GLY A 115 4.22 12.99 -8.37
CA GLY A 115 5.64 13.31 -8.24
C GLY A 115 6.41 12.27 -7.42
N PHE A 116 5.79 11.77 -6.36
CA PHE A 116 6.38 10.72 -5.53
C PHE A 116 6.60 9.43 -6.36
N TYR A 117 5.59 9.00 -7.11
CA TYR A 117 5.70 7.76 -7.89
C TYR A 117 6.71 7.90 -9.03
N ARG A 118 6.78 9.05 -9.68
CA ARG A 118 7.83 9.31 -10.69
C ARG A 118 9.21 9.26 -10.07
N LYS A 119 9.38 9.82 -8.89
CA LYS A 119 10.66 9.86 -8.17
C LYS A 119 11.18 8.45 -7.85
N ILE A 120 10.28 7.52 -7.52
CA ILE A 120 10.66 6.13 -7.20
C ILE A 120 10.65 5.22 -8.44
N GLY A 121 10.52 5.78 -9.64
CA GLY A 121 10.76 5.05 -10.89
C GLY A 121 9.54 4.52 -11.60
N LEU A 122 8.32 4.85 -11.15
CA LEU A 122 7.11 4.43 -11.88
C LEU A 122 6.83 5.41 -13.01
N THR A 123 6.26 4.88 -14.10
CA THR A 123 5.86 5.67 -15.26
C THR A 123 4.39 6.04 -15.16
N ASN A 124 4.08 7.32 -15.29
CA ASN A 124 2.69 7.76 -15.36
C ASN A 124 2.12 7.41 -16.73
N THR A 125 0.98 6.74 -16.75
CA THR A 125 0.24 6.43 -17.98
C THR A 125 -1.13 7.11 -17.94
N ASN A 126 -1.58 7.62 -19.08
CA ASN A 126 -2.91 8.25 -19.21
C ASN A 126 -3.95 7.30 -19.81
N THR A 127 -3.66 6.01 -19.88
CA THR A 127 -4.54 5.02 -20.50
C THR A 127 -5.37 4.22 -19.47
N GLY A 128 -5.29 4.59 -18.20
CA GLY A 128 -6.08 3.94 -17.17
C GLY A 128 -7.55 4.34 -17.19
N PHE A 129 -8.44 3.39 -16.90
CA PHE A 129 -9.88 3.61 -16.77
C PHE A 129 -10.37 3.06 -15.45
N TYR A 130 -11.35 3.72 -14.86
CA TYR A 130 -11.79 3.45 -13.51
C TYR A 130 -13.31 3.42 -13.45
N ARG A 131 -13.86 2.36 -12.88
CA ARG A 131 -15.29 2.31 -12.51
C ARG A 131 -15.35 2.36 -10.99
N ASP A 132 -15.84 3.47 -10.46
CA ASP A 132 -15.95 3.66 -9.03
C ASP A 132 -17.08 2.84 -8.42
N ARG A 133 -16.97 2.55 -7.12
CA ARG A 133 -18.06 1.96 -6.35
C ARG A 133 -19.18 2.99 -6.20
N THR A 134 -20.41 2.51 -6.08
CA THR A 134 -21.56 3.37 -5.77
C THR A 134 -21.98 3.28 -4.31
N ASP A 135 -21.65 2.19 -3.64
CA ASP A 135 -21.84 1.99 -2.21
C ASP A 135 -20.54 2.40 -1.49
N ARG A 136 -20.63 3.39 -0.61
CA ARG A 136 -19.49 3.96 0.10
C ARG A 136 -19.30 3.42 1.52
N SER A 137 -20.12 2.46 1.93
CA SER A 137 -20.01 1.86 3.26
C SER A 137 -18.72 1.06 3.49
#